data_5d0c23d4a8abe9bf6c7b429c121cccee
#
_entry.id   5d0c23d4a8abe9bf6c7b429c121cccee
#
_cell.length_a   1.000
_cell.length_b   1.000
_cell.length_c   1.000
_cell.angle_alpha   90.00
_cell.angle_beta   90.00
_cell.angle_gamma   90.00
#
_symmetry.space_group_name_H-M   'P 1'
#
loop_
_entity.id
_entity.type
_entity.pdbx_description
1 polymer ?
#
loop_
_entity_poly.entity_id
_entity_poly.type
_entity_poly.pdbx_seq_one_letter_code
_entity_poly.pdbx_strand_id
1 'polypeptide(L)'
;MKLYSHRHIIIFLVLTTLLAITGCSTQKNTARSRWWHSFNARYNTYYNGTLAYIDGSLEKENGNKDNFTEMIPLYTVTNKNSRELGKSNYETAILKCEKAIHQHSIKKRPEWTKNRRKTAKDIEWLNRKEYNPFLWKAWMLMGRSQFFKGDFDGAAATFAYMSRLYATQPAIYGRARAWLAKCYIEQDWRYDAEDVIRNMQRDSIHWRAQKEWDYTYADYYIHIGDFEQAIPYLAKVIKHEMRRKQKAREWFLMGQLQAAIGKREEAYKAFK
;
A
#
# COMPACT_ATOMS: atom_id res chain seq x y z
N MET A 1 -16.28 6.21 -59.41
CA MET A 1 -15.12 6.18 -58.45
C MET A 1 -15.44 6.37 -56.98
N LYS A 2 -16.53 7.01 -56.59
CA LYS A 2 -16.87 7.25 -55.15
C LYS A 2 -17.35 6.02 -54.37
N LEU A 3 -18.01 5.04 -54.98
CA LEU A 3 -18.54 3.84 -54.28
C LEU A 3 -17.46 2.85 -53.80
N TYR A 4 -16.31 2.77 -54.54
CA TYR A 4 -15.19 1.90 -54.15
C TYR A 4 -14.48 2.40 -52.88
N SER A 5 -14.40 3.73 -52.69
CA SER A 5 -13.79 4.34 -51.48
C SER A 5 -14.56 4.00 -50.19
N HIS A 6 -15.89 4.03 -50.22
CA HIS A 6 -16.69 3.73 -49.04
C HIS A 6 -16.61 2.26 -48.62
N ARG A 7 -16.52 1.31 -49.55
CA ARG A 7 -16.32 -0.11 -49.26
C ARG A 7 -15.01 -0.36 -48.54
N HIS A 8 -13.93 0.26 -48.96
CA HIS A 8 -12.62 0.11 -48.31
C HIS A 8 -12.60 0.75 -46.91
N ILE A 9 -13.28 1.89 -46.71
CA ILE A 9 -13.42 2.53 -45.41
C ILE A 9 -14.24 1.65 -44.43
N ILE A 10 -15.35 1.07 -44.92
CA ILE A 10 -16.19 0.17 -44.11
C ILE A 10 -15.42 -1.11 -43.75
N ILE A 11 -14.68 -1.70 -44.72
CA ILE A 11 -13.84 -2.89 -44.44
C ILE A 11 -12.73 -2.57 -43.45
N PHE A 12 -12.09 -1.40 -43.57
CA PHE A 12 -11.07 -0.95 -42.61
C PHE A 12 -11.65 -0.71 -41.19
N LEU A 13 -12.83 -0.09 -41.10
CA LEU A 13 -13.55 0.11 -39.84
C LEU A 13 -13.98 -1.22 -39.20
N VAL A 14 -14.49 -2.17 -39.99
CA VAL A 14 -14.85 -3.52 -39.53
C VAL A 14 -13.60 -4.30 -39.10
N LEU A 15 -12.50 -4.19 -39.81
CA LEU A 15 -11.25 -4.84 -39.44
C LEU A 15 -10.64 -4.25 -38.14
N THR A 16 -10.70 -2.92 -37.99
CA THR A 16 -10.23 -2.25 -36.77
C THR A 16 -11.13 -2.54 -35.57
N THR A 17 -12.45 -2.64 -35.74
CA THR A 17 -13.36 -3.07 -34.68
C THR A 17 -13.19 -4.53 -34.31
N LEU A 18 -13.00 -5.44 -35.27
CA LEU A 18 -12.66 -6.85 -35.02
C LEU A 18 -11.32 -7.02 -34.29
N LEU A 19 -10.31 -6.23 -34.62
CA LEU A 19 -9.02 -6.20 -33.91
C LEU A 19 -9.15 -5.62 -32.49
N ALA A 20 -10.08 -4.69 -32.26
CA ALA A 20 -10.36 -4.12 -30.94
C ALA A 20 -11.11 -5.11 -30.01
N ILE A 21 -11.95 -5.99 -30.57
CA ILE A 21 -12.73 -6.99 -29.84
C ILE A 21 -11.85 -8.16 -29.36
N THR A 22 -10.69 -8.41 -29.96
CA THR A 22 -9.72 -9.38 -29.43
C THR A 22 -9.06 -8.86 -28.16
N GLY A 23 -9.89 -8.53 -27.16
CA GLY A 23 -9.46 -8.01 -25.87
C GLY A 23 -8.39 -8.92 -25.26
N CYS A 24 -7.35 -8.31 -24.72
CA CYS A 24 -6.31 -9.04 -23.99
C CYS A 24 -6.92 -9.77 -22.79
N SER A 25 -7.15 -11.06 -22.92
CA SER A 25 -7.71 -11.91 -21.86
C SER A 25 -6.72 -12.05 -20.72
N THR A 26 -7.19 -11.94 -19.46
CA THR A 26 -6.43 -12.29 -18.24
C THR A 26 -6.02 -13.77 -18.21
N GLN A 27 -6.67 -14.60 -19.04
CA GLN A 27 -6.33 -16.01 -19.24
C GLN A 27 -5.04 -16.21 -20.05
N LYS A 28 -4.51 -15.17 -20.70
CA LYS A 28 -3.27 -15.22 -21.45
C LYS A 28 -2.16 -14.45 -20.71
N ASN A 29 -1.04 -15.12 -20.44
CA ASN A 29 0.12 -14.47 -19.83
C ASN A 29 1.21 -14.19 -20.89
N THR A 30 0.96 -13.21 -21.74
CA THR A 30 1.93 -12.70 -22.73
C THR A 30 2.44 -11.32 -22.32
N ALA A 31 3.56 -10.87 -22.88
CA ALA A 31 4.09 -9.52 -22.64
C ALA A 31 3.06 -8.43 -22.97
N ARG A 32 2.34 -8.60 -24.10
CA ARG A 32 1.27 -7.68 -24.55
C ARG A 32 0.10 -7.67 -23.55
N SER A 33 -0.34 -8.83 -23.08
CA SER A 33 -1.42 -8.93 -22.07
C SER A 33 -1.02 -8.25 -20.76
N ARG A 34 0.19 -8.53 -20.25
CA ARG A 34 0.69 -7.88 -19.03
C ARG A 34 0.77 -6.38 -19.16
N TRP A 35 1.27 -5.87 -20.29
CA TRP A 35 1.33 -4.44 -20.56
C TRP A 35 -0.07 -3.81 -20.58
N TRP A 36 -1.01 -4.40 -21.34
CA TRP A 36 -2.37 -3.91 -21.49
C TRP A 36 -3.11 -3.86 -20.15
N HIS A 37 -3.09 -4.96 -19.39
CA HIS A 37 -3.77 -5.02 -18.09
C HIS A 37 -3.09 -4.09 -17.07
N SER A 38 -1.78 -3.94 -17.09
CA SER A 38 -1.04 -3.01 -16.26
C SER A 38 -1.40 -1.56 -16.56
N PHE A 39 -1.47 -1.20 -17.84
CA PHE A 39 -1.83 0.14 -18.30
C PHE A 39 -3.28 0.50 -17.88
N ASN A 40 -4.23 -0.37 -18.18
CA ASN A 40 -5.64 -0.11 -17.85
C ASN A 40 -5.90 -0.08 -16.35
N ALA A 41 -5.29 -0.99 -15.57
CA ALA A 41 -5.37 -0.95 -14.13
C ALA A 41 -4.88 0.39 -13.57
N ARG A 42 -3.78 0.92 -14.11
CA ARG A 42 -3.16 2.17 -13.65
C ARG A 42 -4.00 3.40 -13.94
N TYR A 43 -4.37 3.59 -15.21
CA TYR A 43 -4.90 4.88 -15.68
C TYR A 43 -6.43 4.99 -15.63
N ASN A 44 -7.13 3.87 -15.42
CA ASN A 44 -8.59 3.89 -15.33
C ASN A 44 -9.05 3.77 -13.88
N THR A 45 -8.87 2.60 -13.27
CA THR A 45 -9.47 2.31 -11.96
C THR A 45 -8.58 2.75 -10.80
N TYR A 46 -7.30 2.43 -10.82
CA TYR A 46 -6.38 2.79 -9.73
C TYR A 46 -6.21 4.30 -9.57
N TYR A 47 -6.11 5.05 -10.67
CA TYR A 47 -5.98 6.50 -10.62
C TYR A 47 -7.16 7.15 -9.86
N ASN A 48 -8.41 6.78 -10.22
CA ASN A 48 -9.59 7.28 -9.52
C ASN A 48 -9.65 6.83 -8.05
N GLY A 49 -9.20 5.61 -7.75
CA GLY A 49 -9.04 5.13 -6.37
C GLY A 49 -8.01 5.94 -5.58
N THR A 50 -6.91 6.35 -6.23
CA THR A 50 -5.88 7.18 -5.61
C THR A 50 -6.40 8.58 -5.30
N LEU A 51 -7.18 9.20 -6.21
CA LEU A 51 -7.80 10.50 -5.94
C LEU A 51 -8.73 10.42 -4.73
N ALA A 52 -9.63 9.44 -4.70
CA ALA A 52 -10.52 9.25 -3.56
C ALA A 52 -9.73 9.02 -2.24
N TYR A 53 -8.65 8.22 -2.27
CA TYR A 53 -7.79 8.05 -1.11
C TYR A 53 -7.14 9.36 -0.64
N ILE A 54 -6.69 10.21 -1.57
CA ILE A 54 -6.10 11.52 -1.26
C ILE A 54 -7.16 12.43 -0.63
N ASP A 55 -8.37 12.50 -1.20
CA ASP A 55 -9.47 13.33 -0.68
C ASP A 55 -9.86 12.87 0.74
N GLY A 56 -9.99 11.57 0.98
CA GLY A 56 -10.23 11.02 2.31
C GLY A 56 -9.11 11.33 3.31
N SER A 57 -7.86 11.30 2.86
CA SER A 57 -6.71 11.62 3.70
C SER A 57 -6.65 13.12 4.06
N LEU A 58 -6.99 14.00 3.11
CA LEU A 58 -7.08 15.45 3.35
C LEU A 58 -8.24 15.79 4.30
N GLU A 59 -9.41 15.16 4.12
CA GLU A 59 -10.55 15.32 5.03
C GLU A 59 -10.15 14.90 6.46
N LYS A 60 -9.49 13.75 6.60
CA LYS A 60 -8.99 13.25 7.89
C LYS A 60 -7.94 14.19 8.50
N GLU A 61 -6.98 14.68 7.72
CA GLU A 61 -5.94 15.60 8.19
C GLU A 61 -6.52 16.96 8.63
N ASN A 62 -7.54 17.45 7.93
CA ASN A 62 -8.15 18.74 8.25
C ASN A 62 -9.16 18.64 9.40
N GLY A 63 -9.84 17.53 9.56
CA GLY A 63 -10.84 17.31 10.60
C GLY A 63 -10.30 16.70 11.90
N ASN A 64 -9.09 16.13 11.88
CA ASN A 64 -8.49 15.54 13.08
C ASN A 64 -8.25 16.57 14.17
N LYS A 65 -8.64 16.23 15.39
CA LYS A 65 -8.38 17.02 16.61
C LYS A 65 -7.66 16.12 17.61
N ASP A 66 -6.38 16.35 17.81
CA ASP A 66 -5.61 15.64 18.81
C ASP A 66 -5.91 16.20 20.21
N ASN A 67 -5.92 15.32 21.22
CA ASN A 67 -5.93 15.71 22.63
C ASN A 67 -4.48 15.89 23.09
N PHE A 68 -4.03 17.13 23.17
CA PHE A 68 -2.64 17.44 23.56
C PHE A 68 -2.35 17.29 25.04
N THR A 69 -3.36 16.97 25.87
CA THR A 69 -3.17 16.65 27.29
C THR A 69 -2.74 15.19 27.50
N GLU A 70 -2.88 14.36 26.47
CA GLU A 70 -2.49 12.97 26.42
C GLU A 70 -1.38 12.77 25.38
N MET A 71 -0.74 11.61 25.38
CA MET A 71 0.18 11.24 24.32
C MET A 71 -0.61 11.07 23.02
N ILE A 72 -0.27 11.86 22.00
CA ILE A 72 -0.95 11.76 20.71
C ILE A 72 -0.51 10.49 19.97
N PRO A 73 -1.42 9.79 19.28
CA PRO A 73 -1.04 8.60 18.52
C PRO A 73 -0.25 8.97 17.25
N LEU A 74 0.57 8.05 16.77
CA LEU A 74 1.31 8.25 15.52
C LEU A 74 0.35 8.40 14.33
N TYR A 75 -0.70 7.59 14.26
CA TYR A 75 -1.73 7.66 13.22
C TYR A 75 -3.00 8.33 13.72
N THR A 76 -3.52 9.26 12.92
CA THR A 76 -4.77 9.96 13.24
C THR A 76 -5.99 9.04 13.32
N VAL A 77 -5.96 7.88 12.65
CA VAL A 77 -7.05 6.90 12.68
C VAL A 77 -7.23 6.26 14.06
N THR A 78 -6.20 6.27 14.89
CA THR A 78 -6.27 5.80 16.29
C THR A 78 -7.19 6.69 17.11
N ASN A 79 -7.29 7.98 16.81
CA ASN A 79 -8.24 8.90 17.43
C ASN A 79 -9.67 8.53 17.05
N LYS A 80 -10.50 8.19 18.03
CA LYS A 80 -11.93 7.83 17.83
C LYS A 80 -12.68 8.89 17.01
N ASN A 81 -12.43 10.18 17.29
CA ASN A 81 -13.06 11.30 16.61
C ASN A 81 -12.67 11.42 15.13
N SER A 82 -11.56 10.82 14.72
CA SER A 82 -11.05 10.88 13.34
C SER A 82 -11.40 9.64 12.51
N ARG A 83 -11.94 8.58 13.12
CA ARG A 83 -12.26 7.33 12.39
C ARG A 83 -13.28 7.53 11.29
N GLU A 84 -14.31 8.32 11.54
CA GLU A 84 -15.39 8.56 10.56
C GLU A 84 -15.00 9.54 9.44
N LEU A 85 -13.94 10.33 9.66
CA LEU A 85 -13.48 11.30 8.65
C LEU A 85 -12.91 10.59 7.42
N GLY A 86 -13.38 11.00 6.25
CA GLY A 86 -12.96 10.45 4.97
C GLY A 86 -13.49 9.05 4.65
N LYS A 87 -14.38 8.48 5.43
CA LYS A 87 -14.87 7.10 5.31
C LYS A 87 -15.44 6.79 3.93
N SER A 88 -16.33 7.63 3.40
CA SER A 88 -16.93 7.48 2.06
C SER A 88 -15.87 7.50 0.94
N ASN A 89 -14.87 8.38 1.09
CA ASN A 89 -13.76 8.49 0.15
C ASN A 89 -12.88 7.23 0.17
N TYR A 90 -12.58 6.69 1.36
CA TYR A 90 -11.85 5.42 1.47
C TYR A 90 -12.65 4.24 0.92
N GLU A 91 -13.96 4.19 1.12
CA GLU A 91 -14.84 3.16 0.52
C GLU A 91 -14.80 3.22 -1.01
N THR A 92 -14.88 4.43 -1.57
CA THR A 92 -14.71 4.63 -3.02
C THR A 92 -13.35 4.12 -3.50
N ALA A 93 -12.28 4.41 -2.77
CA ALA A 93 -10.92 3.92 -3.10
C ALA A 93 -10.86 2.39 -3.07
N ILE A 94 -11.44 1.74 -2.06
CA ILE A 94 -11.53 0.27 -1.93
C ILE A 94 -12.23 -0.31 -3.15
N LEU A 95 -13.45 0.15 -3.47
CA LEU A 95 -14.24 -0.34 -4.61
C LEU A 95 -13.48 -0.19 -5.95
N LYS A 96 -12.76 0.92 -6.15
CA LYS A 96 -11.93 1.10 -7.36
C LYS A 96 -10.75 0.13 -7.39
N CYS A 97 -10.11 -0.14 -6.26
CA CYS A 97 -9.02 -1.10 -6.17
C CYS A 97 -9.51 -2.54 -6.39
N GLU A 98 -10.64 -2.93 -5.80
CA GLU A 98 -11.27 -4.25 -6.02
C GLU A 98 -11.60 -4.45 -7.50
N LYS A 99 -12.20 -3.45 -8.15
CA LYS A 99 -12.46 -3.48 -9.58
C LYS A 99 -11.17 -3.66 -10.40
N ALA A 100 -10.09 -2.93 -10.06
CA ALA A 100 -8.81 -3.07 -10.74
C ALA A 100 -8.23 -4.48 -10.57
N ILE A 101 -8.30 -5.04 -9.37
CA ILE A 101 -7.81 -6.39 -9.04
C ILE A 101 -8.62 -7.44 -9.80
N HIS A 102 -9.95 -7.36 -9.72
CA HIS A 102 -10.84 -8.31 -10.37
C HIS A 102 -10.65 -8.35 -11.89
N GLN A 103 -10.54 -7.18 -12.53
CA GLN A 103 -10.48 -7.07 -13.99
C GLN A 103 -9.09 -7.30 -14.58
N HIS A 104 -8.01 -7.11 -13.80
CA HIS A 104 -6.66 -7.05 -14.36
C HIS A 104 -5.65 -8.02 -13.71
N SER A 105 -6.09 -8.91 -12.82
CA SER A 105 -5.24 -9.96 -12.24
C SER A 105 -4.89 -11.01 -13.28
N ILE A 106 -3.60 -11.34 -13.41
CA ILE A 106 -3.07 -12.36 -14.32
C ILE A 106 -2.43 -13.45 -13.46
N LYS A 107 -3.16 -14.53 -13.23
CA LYS A 107 -2.70 -15.67 -12.39
C LYS A 107 -2.13 -16.81 -13.22
N LYS A 108 -2.43 -16.88 -14.52
CA LYS A 108 -1.93 -17.94 -15.40
C LYS A 108 -0.43 -17.89 -15.51
N ARG A 109 0.24 -19.02 -15.26
CA ARG A 109 1.69 -19.15 -15.42
C ARG A 109 2.07 -18.92 -16.90
N PRO A 110 3.13 -18.15 -17.19
CA PRO A 110 3.58 -17.96 -18.56
C PRO A 110 4.15 -19.25 -19.15
N GLU A 111 4.02 -19.40 -20.46
CA GLU A 111 4.64 -20.50 -21.18
C GLU A 111 6.17 -20.31 -21.20
N TRP A 112 6.89 -21.43 -21.10
CA TRP A 112 8.35 -21.45 -21.14
C TRP A 112 8.82 -22.32 -22.30
N THR A 113 9.77 -21.78 -23.09
CA THR A 113 10.37 -22.55 -24.18
C THR A 113 11.20 -23.70 -23.63
N LYS A 114 10.86 -24.94 -23.99
CA LYS A 114 11.45 -26.17 -23.42
C LYS A 114 12.99 -26.21 -23.49
N ASN A 115 13.55 -25.69 -24.56
CA ASN A 115 15.00 -25.74 -24.84
C ASN A 115 15.81 -24.59 -24.19
N ARG A 116 15.14 -23.64 -23.51
CA ARG A 116 15.83 -22.53 -22.86
C ARG A 116 16.17 -22.88 -21.41
N ARG A 117 17.45 -22.82 -21.03
CA ARG A 117 17.92 -22.97 -19.65
C ARG A 117 17.34 -21.83 -18.79
N LYS A 118 16.84 -22.17 -17.60
CA LYS A 118 16.26 -21.21 -16.65
C LYS A 118 17.36 -20.61 -15.77
N THR A 119 17.42 -19.29 -15.69
CA THR A 119 18.21 -18.58 -14.69
C THR A 119 17.45 -18.52 -13.34
N ALA A 120 18.13 -18.16 -12.25
CA ALA A 120 17.50 -17.93 -10.95
C ALA A 120 16.36 -16.90 -11.02
N LYS A 121 16.54 -15.82 -11.80
CA LYS A 121 15.49 -14.81 -12.05
C LYS A 121 14.30 -15.37 -12.83
N ASP A 122 14.53 -16.26 -13.79
CA ASP A 122 13.45 -16.91 -14.53
C ASP A 122 12.64 -17.82 -13.60
N ILE A 123 13.31 -18.55 -12.71
CA ILE A 123 12.67 -19.43 -11.71
C ILE A 123 11.81 -18.61 -10.75
N GLU A 124 12.36 -17.53 -10.19
CA GLU A 124 11.63 -16.58 -9.34
C GLU A 124 10.38 -16.05 -10.06
N TRP A 125 10.55 -15.56 -11.30
CA TRP A 125 9.45 -15.04 -12.09
C TRP A 125 8.38 -16.09 -12.40
N LEU A 126 8.76 -17.33 -12.75
CA LEU A 126 7.85 -18.44 -13.01
C LEU A 126 7.10 -18.93 -11.75
N ASN A 127 7.64 -18.64 -10.57
CA ASN A 127 7.01 -19.00 -9.28
C ASN A 127 6.08 -17.90 -8.72
N ARG A 128 5.94 -16.78 -9.41
CA ARG A 128 4.98 -15.73 -9.04
C ARG A 128 3.55 -16.26 -9.10
N LYS A 129 2.71 -15.74 -8.22
CA LYS A 129 1.26 -16.02 -8.20
C LYS A 129 0.45 -14.92 -8.89
N GLU A 130 1.06 -13.76 -9.13
CA GLU A 130 0.48 -12.63 -9.86
C GLU A 130 1.53 -12.08 -10.85
N TYR A 131 1.11 -11.94 -12.10
CA TYR A 131 1.99 -11.54 -13.20
C TYR A 131 1.71 -10.13 -13.74
N ASN A 132 0.61 -9.49 -13.32
CA ASN A 132 0.43 -8.09 -13.62
C ASN A 132 1.41 -7.25 -12.77
N PRO A 133 2.41 -6.58 -13.38
CA PRO A 133 3.48 -5.91 -12.64
C PRO A 133 3.00 -4.69 -11.85
N PHE A 134 1.81 -4.17 -12.15
CA PHE A 134 1.26 -2.98 -11.49
C PHE A 134 0.33 -3.31 -10.32
N LEU A 135 -0.29 -4.49 -10.31
CA LEU A 135 -1.46 -4.78 -9.48
C LEU A 135 -1.17 -4.76 -7.96
N TRP A 136 0.08 -4.99 -7.55
CA TRP A 136 0.47 -4.85 -6.16
C TRP A 136 0.18 -3.46 -5.57
N LYS A 137 0.17 -2.41 -6.41
CA LYS A 137 -0.18 -1.05 -5.99
C LYS A 137 -1.67 -0.92 -5.66
N ALA A 138 -2.53 -1.60 -6.42
CA ALA A 138 -3.96 -1.64 -6.13
C ALA A 138 -4.23 -2.39 -4.82
N TRP A 139 -3.58 -3.53 -4.58
CA TRP A 139 -3.65 -4.25 -3.30
C TRP A 139 -3.17 -3.38 -2.13
N MET A 140 -2.04 -2.71 -2.28
CA MET A 140 -1.49 -1.82 -1.26
C MET A 140 -2.42 -0.63 -0.96
N LEU A 141 -2.98 -0.01 -1.99
CA LEU A 141 -3.92 1.11 -1.83
C LEU A 141 -5.22 0.65 -1.14
N MET A 142 -5.74 -0.52 -1.52
CA MET A 142 -6.93 -1.11 -0.90
C MET A 142 -6.73 -1.33 0.61
N GLY A 143 -5.66 -2.04 1.00
CA GLY A 143 -5.38 -2.29 2.40
C GLY A 143 -5.13 -1.01 3.21
N ARG A 144 -4.44 -0.02 2.62
CA ARG A 144 -4.27 1.29 3.25
C ARG A 144 -5.59 2.05 3.41
N SER A 145 -6.47 1.98 2.42
CA SER A 145 -7.80 2.60 2.51
C SER A 145 -8.65 1.96 3.60
N GLN A 146 -8.60 0.62 3.72
CA GLN A 146 -9.24 -0.11 4.82
C GLN A 146 -8.67 0.31 6.18
N PHE A 147 -7.34 0.38 6.32
CA PHE A 147 -6.67 0.82 7.55
C PHE A 147 -7.12 2.23 7.95
N PHE A 148 -7.03 3.22 7.06
CA PHE A 148 -7.41 4.60 7.39
C PHE A 148 -8.93 4.81 7.52
N LYS A 149 -9.75 3.91 7.00
CA LYS A 149 -11.18 3.84 7.29
C LYS A 149 -11.45 3.33 8.71
N GLY A 150 -10.48 2.69 9.37
CA GLY A 150 -10.62 2.03 10.66
C GLY A 150 -11.07 0.56 10.58
N ASP A 151 -11.10 -0.02 9.38
CA ASP A 151 -11.38 -1.44 9.13
C ASP A 151 -10.05 -2.22 9.19
N PHE A 152 -9.55 -2.41 10.41
CA PHE A 152 -8.25 -3.05 10.64
C PHE A 152 -8.27 -4.54 10.32
N ASP A 153 -9.40 -5.23 10.53
CA ASP A 153 -9.57 -6.65 10.18
C ASP A 153 -9.50 -6.86 8.67
N GLY A 154 -10.25 -6.07 7.91
CA GLY A 154 -10.21 -6.08 6.45
C GLY A 154 -8.83 -5.74 5.90
N ALA A 155 -8.17 -4.74 6.50
CA ALA A 155 -6.81 -4.35 6.14
C ALA A 155 -5.81 -5.49 6.43
N ALA A 156 -5.88 -6.13 7.62
CA ALA A 156 -5.02 -7.24 7.99
C ALA A 156 -5.20 -8.43 7.05
N ALA A 157 -6.44 -8.80 6.72
CA ALA A 157 -6.74 -9.85 5.75
C ALA A 157 -6.15 -9.54 4.37
N THR A 158 -6.28 -8.29 3.90
CA THR A 158 -5.72 -7.81 2.62
C THR A 158 -4.19 -7.90 2.62
N PHE A 159 -3.50 -7.42 3.66
CA PHE A 159 -2.04 -7.46 3.73
C PHE A 159 -1.49 -8.87 3.95
N ALA A 160 -2.19 -9.71 4.72
CA ALA A 160 -1.83 -11.13 4.86
C ALA A 160 -1.94 -11.87 3.52
N TYR A 161 -3.02 -11.64 2.76
CA TYR A 161 -3.16 -12.20 1.41
C TYR A 161 -2.08 -11.68 0.46
N MET A 162 -1.82 -10.37 0.48
CA MET A 162 -0.78 -9.74 -0.32
C MET A 162 0.61 -10.31 -0.02
N SER A 163 0.93 -10.57 1.25
CA SER A 163 2.19 -11.20 1.67
C SER A 163 2.36 -12.59 1.03
N ARG A 164 1.31 -13.41 1.02
CA ARG A 164 1.32 -14.73 0.37
C ARG A 164 1.39 -14.64 -1.15
N LEU A 165 0.73 -13.64 -1.75
CA LEU A 165 0.68 -13.47 -3.19
C LEU A 165 2.03 -13.02 -3.76
N TYR A 166 2.74 -12.17 -3.03
CA TYR A 166 4.02 -11.56 -3.44
C TYR A 166 5.22 -12.09 -2.65
N ALA A 167 5.14 -13.30 -2.11
CA ALA A 167 6.21 -13.90 -1.29
C ALA A 167 7.57 -13.97 -2.01
N THR A 168 7.58 -14.13 -3.35
CA THR A 168 8.80 -14.15 -4.17
C THR A 168 9.34 -12.76 -4.52
N GLN A 169 8.71 -11.69 -4.04
CA GLN A 169 9.08 -10.31 -4.36
C GLN A 169 9.40 -9.53 -3.06
N PRO A 170 10.66 -9.57 -2.55
CA PRO A 170 11.00 -9.10 -1.20
C PRO A 170 10.58 -7.65 -0.90
N ALA A 171 10.65 -6.76 -1.90
CA ALA A 171 10.26 -5.37 -1.72
C ALA A 171 8.75 -5.19 -1.45
N ILE A 172 7.91 -5.99 -2.12
CA ILE A 172 6.44 -5.93 -1.97
C ILE A 172 6.02 -6.70 -0.72
N TYR A 173 6.61 -7.89 -0.53
CA TYR A 173 6.41 -8.71 0.66
C TYR A 173 6.71 -7.93 1.93
N GLY A 174 7.89 -7.29 2.02
CA GLY A 174 8.29 -6.52 3.19
C GLY A 174 7.33 -5.35 3.50
N ARG A 175 6.82 -4.66 2.48
CA ARG A 175 5.80 -3.62 2.67
C ARG A 175 4.47 -4.17 3.19
N ALA A 176 4.01 -5.28 2.60
CA ALA A 176 2.77 -5.91 3.04
C ALA A 176 2.86 -6.38 4.51
N ARG A 177 3.99 -6.96 4.90
CA ARG A 177 4.25 -7.37 6.29
C ARG A 177 4.29 -6.18 7.26
N ALA A 178 4.91 -5.07 6.88
CA ALA A 178 4.91 -3.85 7.70
C ALA A 178 3.49 -3.33 7.96
N TRP A 179 2.65 -3.26 6.93
CA TRP A 179 1.26 -2.84 7.08
C TRP A 179 0.40 -3.86 7.85
N LEU A 180 0.69 -5.16 7.71
CA LEU A 180 0.03 -6.20 8.51
C LEU A 180 0.33 -6.02 10.01
N ALA A 181 1.60 -5.79 10.37
CA ALA A 181 1.99 -5.51 11.75
C ALA A 181 1.26 -4.26 12.30
N LYS A 182 1.16 -3.19 11.51
CA LYS A 182 0.40 -1.99 11.91
C LYS A 182 -1.08 -2.29 12.20
N CYS A 183 -1.72 -3.14 11.39
CA CYS A 183 -3.10 -3.53 11.65
C CYS A 183 -3.24 -4.25 12.99
N TYR A 184 -2.30 -5.12 13.33
CA TYR A 184 -2.29 -5.82 14.62
C TYR A 184 -2.00 -4.89 15.80
N ILE A 185 -1.08 -3.92 15.62
CA ILE A 185 -0.79 -2.90 16.64
C ILE A 185 -2.06 -2.08 16.96
N GLU A 186 -2.78 -1.60 15.95
CA GLU A 186 -4.01 -0.81 16.14
C GLU A 186 -5.16 -1.60 16.76
N GLN A 187 -5.12 -2.94 16.71
CA GLN A 187 -6.08 -3.85 17.34
C GLN A 187 -5.62 -4.32 18.74
N ASP A 188 -4.46 -3.86 19.22
CA ASP A 188 -3.79 -4.33 20.45
C ASP A 188 -3.47 -5.85 20.42
N TRP A 189 -3.32 -6.42 19.23
CA TRP A 189 -2.89 -7.81 19.03
C TRP A 189 -1.37 -7.91 19.09
N ARG A 190 -0.84 -7.74 20.29
CA ARG A 190 0.60 -7.59 20.53
C ARG A 190 1.42 -8.79 20.08
N TYR A 191 0.96 -9.99 20.39
CA TYR A 191 1.67 -11.22 20.04
C TYR A 191 1.77 -11.42 18.52
N ASP A 192 0.68 -11.15 17.80
CA ASP A 192 0.66 -11.24 16.34
C ASP A 192 1.55 -10.17 15.70
N ALA A 193 1.52 -8.95 16.21
CA ALA A 193 2.40 -7.88 15.76
C ALA A 193 3.88 -8.24 15.99
N GLU A 194 4.22 -8.74 17.18
CA GLU A 194 5.58 -9.14 17.53
C GLU A 194 6.08 -10.30 16.67
N ASP A 195 5.24 -11.30 16.38
CA ASP A 195 5.60 -12.41 15.50
C ASP A 195 5.94 -11.92 14.09
N VAL A 196 5.11 -11.02 13.53
CA VAL A 196 5.39 -10.42 12.23
C VAL A 196 6.71 -9.64 12.24
N ILE A 197 6.97 -8.85 13.28
CA ILE A 197 8.18 -8.05 13.44
C ILE A 197 9.42 -8.96 13.55
N ARG A 198 9.38 -9.96 14.43
CA ARG A 198 10.47 -10.90 14.69
C ARG A 198 10.85 -11.69 13.43
N ASN A 199 9.86 -12.17 12.71
CA ASN A 199 10.10 -12.90 11.46
C ASN A 199 10.80 -12.04 10.41
N MET A 200 10.41 -10.76 10.30
CA MET A 200 11.05 -9.83 9.34
C MET A 200 12.47 -9.40 9.76
N GLN A 201 12.77 -9.37 11.05
CA GLN A 201 14.15 -9.11 11.52
C GLN A 201 15.12 -10.24 11.12
N ARG A 202 14.64 -11.49 11.09
CA ARG A 202 15.43 -12.65 10.62
C ARG A 202 15.67 -12.61 9.10
N ASP A 203 14.67 -12.17 8.31
CA ASP A 203 14.68 -12.26 6.85
C ASP A 203 15.41 -11.09 6.16
N SER A 204 15.96 -10.14 6.88
CA SER A 204 16.50 -8.87 6.39
C SER A 204 15.47 -8.03 5.57
N ILE A 205 15.23 -6.82 6.00
CA ILE A 205 14.26 -5.92 5.36
C ILE A 205 14.83 -5.38 4.06
N HIS A 206 14.13 -5.61 2.95
CA HIS A 206 14.51 -5.03 1.67
C HIS A 206 14.46 -3.49 1.75
N TRP A 207 15.50 -2.80 1.24
CA TRP A 207 15.65 -1.35 1.36
C TRP A 207 14.44 -0.52 0.90
N ARG A 208 13.70 -1.01 -0.11
CA ARG A 208 12.45 -0.36 -0.59
C ARG A 208 11.27 -0.48 0.37
N ALA A 209 11.34 -1.34 1.36
CA ALA A 209 10.33 -1.49 2.41
C ALA A 209 10.75 -0.80 3.72
N GLN A 210 11.99 -0.28 3.80
CA GLN A 210 12.57 0.28 5.03
C GLN A 210 11.72 1.42 5.59
N LYS A 211 11.20 2.29 4.72
CA LYS A 211 10.35 3.39 5.16
C LYS A 211 9.11 2.90 5.91
N GLU A 212 8.38 1.92 5.35
CA GLU A 212 7.20 1.35 6.00
C GLU A 212 7.54 0.70 7.33
N TRP A 213 8.73 0.08 7.45
CA TRP A 213 9.19 -0.54 8.67
C TRP A 213 9.64 0.48 9.73
N ASP A 214 10.25 1.60 9.34
CA ASP A 214 10.57 2.69 10.29
C ASP A 214 9.28 3.20 10.98
N TYR A 215 8.19 3.38 10.22
CA TYR A 215 6.87 3.72 10.79
C TYR A 215 6.31 2.61 11.67
N THR A 216 6.46 1.35 11.29
CA THR A 216 5.94 0.20 12.05
C THR A 216 6.67 0.05 13.38
N TYR A 217 7.99 0.20 13.40
CA TYR A 217 8.76 0.13 14.65
C TYR A 217 8.47 1.31 15.56
N ALA A 218 8.36 2.54 15.03
CA ALA A 218 7.98 3.70 15.83
C ALA A 218 6.62 3.46 16.52
N ASP A 219 5.63 3.03 15.76
CA ASP A 219 4.28 2.77 16.23
C ASP A 219 4.24 1.63 17.26
N TYR A 220 4.91 0.52 16.98
CA TYR A 220 5.00 -0.62 17.89
C TYR A 220 5.61 -0.25 19.25
N TYR A 221 6.77 0.43 19.25
CA TYR A 221 7.44 0.82 20.50
C TYR A 221 6.64 1.88 21.28
N ILE A 222 5.93 2.76 20.62
CA ILE A 222 5.00 3.69 21.28
C ILE A 222 3.87 2.92 21.98
N HIS A 223 3.26 1.94 21.30
CA HIS A 223 2.16 1.15 21.85
C HIS A 223 2.55 0.28 23.05
N ILE A 224 3.77 -0.27 23.06
CA ILE A 224 4.25 -1.05 24.20
C ILE A 224 4.87 -0.19 25.32
N GLY A 225 4.99 1.13 25.12
CA GLY A 225 5.54 2.07 26.11
C GLY A 225 7.07 2.09 26.17
N ASP A 226 7.77 1.47 25.20
CA ASP A 226 9.24 1.53 25.10
C ASP A 226 9.66 2.78 24.30
N PHE A 227 9.57 3.93 24.97
CA PHE A 227 9.82 5.21 24.31
C PHE A 227 11.29 5.42 23.94
N GLU A 228 12.23 4.77 24.64
CA GLU A 228 13.65 4.85 24.29
C GLU A 228 13.91 4.24 22.91
N GLN A 229 13.29 3.09 22.63
CA GLN A 229 13.36 2.44 21.33
C GLN A 229 12.50 3.14 20.27
N ALA A 230 11.41 3.78 20.63
CA ALA A 230 10.54 4.51 19.70
C ALA A 230 11.23 5.74 19.08
N ILE A 231 11.96 6.52 19.88
CA ILE A 231 12.59 7.78 19.48
C ILE A 231 13.45 7.69 18.22
N PRO A 232 14.40 6.74 18.07
CA PRO A 232 15.24 6.65 16.87
C PRO A 232 14.46 6.32 15.61
N TYR A 233 13.39 5.53 15.73
CA TYR A 233 12.50 5.24 14.58
C TYR A 233 11.61 6.43 14.25
N LEU A 234 11.05 7.11 15.25
CA LEU A 234 10.27 8.33 15.02
C LEU A 234 11.11 9.43 14.36
N ALA A 235 12.38 9.57 14.71
CA ALA A 235 13.28 10.49 14.03
C ALA A 235 13.44 10.20 12.53
N LYS A 236 13.46 8.90 12.14
CA LYS A 236 13.47 8.51 10.73
C LYS A 236 12.12 8.80 10.07
N VAL A 237 11.01 8.57 10.76
CA VAL A 237 9.66 8.91 10.31
C VAL A 237 9.55 10.39 9.98
N ILE A 238 9.94 11.28 10.89
CA ILE A 238 9.96 12.75 10.71
C ILE A 238 10.82 13.15 9.50
N LYS A 239 11.96 12.49 9.30
CA LYS A 239 12.83 12.74 8.14
C LYS A 239 12.14 12.38 6.82
N HIS A 240 11.29 11.36 6.81
CA HIS A 240 10.56 10.91 5.63
C HIS A 240 9.28 11.70 5.35
N GLU A 241 8.73 12.41 6.36
CA GLU A 241 7.46 13.14 6.21
C GLU A 241 7.67 14.47 5.47
N MET A 242 6.86 14.68 4.44
CA MET A 242 6.90 15.87 3.57
C MET A 242 5.77 16.86 3.86
N ARG A 243 4.67 16.41 4.49
CA ARG A 243 3.52 17.26 4.80
C ARG A 243 3.76 18.02 6.09
N ARG A 244 3.67 19.35 6.03
CA ARG A 244 4.01 20.23 7.15
C ARG A 244 3.20 19.95 8.42
N LYS A 245 1.87 19.78 8.28
CA LYS A 245 0.98 19.49 9.44
C LYS A 245 1.35 18.18 10.11
N GLN A 246 1.52 17.11 9.32
CA GLN A 246 1.87 15.80 9.84
C GLN A 246 3.25 15.81 10.49
N LYS A 247 4.22 16.47 9.87
CA LYS A 247 5.58 16.60 10.41
C LYS A 247 5.61 17.38 11.74
N ALA A 248 4.82 18.46 11.85
CA ALA A 248 4.69 19.22 13.11
C ALA A 248 4.07 18.33 14.21
N ARG A 249 3.06 17.53 13.87
CA ARG A 249 2.45 16.58 14.77
C ARG A 249 3.42 15.50 15.24
N GLU A 250 4.26 15.00 14.35
CA GLU A 250 5.31 14.01 14.67
C GLU A 250 6.41 14.61 15.55
N TRP A 251 6.79 15.88 15.34
CA TRP A 251 7.68 16.60 16.24
C TRP A 251 7.08 16.79 17.63
N PHE A 252 5.79 17.13 17.72
CA PHE A 252 5.12 17.24 19.01
C PHE A 252 5.12 15.89 19.74
N LEU A 253 4.79 14.78 19.04
CA LEU A 253 4.89 13.42 19.60
C LEU A 253 6.34 13.12 20.07
N MET A 254 7.36 13.49 19.29
CA MET A 254 8.76 13.35 19.68
C MET A 254 9.04 14.05 21.02
N GLY A 255 8.55 15.27 21.18
CA GLY A 255 8.67 16.01 22.43
C GLY A 255 7.99 15.31 23.60
N GLN A 256 6.80 14.74 23.38
CA GLN A 256 6.09 13.97 24.42
C GLN A 256 6.87 12.72 24.83
N LEU A 257 7.44 11.96 23.87
CA LEU A 257 8.25 10.77 24.16
C LEU A 257 9.50 11.12 24.95
N GLN A 258 10.21 12.19 24.55
CA GLN A 258 11.43 12.66 25.23
C GLN A 258 11.12 13.16 26.65
N ALA A 259 10.01 13.86 26.84
CA ALA A 259 9.57 14.29 28.15
C ALA A 259 9.24 13.10 29.06
N ALA A 260 8.59 12.07 28.54
CA ALA A 260 8.22 10.86 29.28
C ALA A 260 9.45 10.09 29.81
N ILE A 261 10.58 10.11 29.08
CA ILE A 261 11.84 9.48 29.54
C ILE A 261 12.79 10.46 30.26
N GLY A 262 12.30 11.66 30.62
CA GLY A 262 13.03 12.63 31.42
C GLY A 262 14.04 13.51 30.64
N LYS A 263 14.11 13.43 29.33
CA LYS A 263 15.00 14.24 28.46
C LYS A 263 14.40 15.62 28.17
N ARG A 264 14.36 16.48 29.20
CA ARG A 264 13.67 17.77 29.15
C ARG A 264 14.21 18.74 28.10
N GLU A 265 15.53 18.81 27.93
CA GLU A 265 16.17 19.72 26.96
C GLU A 265 15.84 19.33 25.52
N GLU A 266 15.88 18.03 25.21
CA GLU A 266 15.52 17.50 23.89
C GLU A 266 14.02 17.68 23.63
N ALA A 267 13.17 17.42 24.63
CA ALA A 267 11.73 17.62 24.54
C ALA A 267 11.39 19.09 24.21
N TYR A 268 12.04 20.06 24.91
CA TYR A 268 11.86 21.47 24.62
C TYR A 268 12.24 21.84 23.19
N LYS A 269 13.36 21.28 22.67
CA LYS A 269 13.78 21.49 21.26
C LYS A 269 12.79 20.91 20.27
N ALA A 270 12.16 19.78 20.59
CA ALA A 270 11.18 19.14 19.72
C ALA A 270 9.83 19.88 19.68
N PHE A 271 9.43 20.55 20.78
CA PHE A 271 8.21 21.38 20.84
C PHE A 271 8.37 22.77 20.18
N LYS A 272 9.59 23.26 20.02
CA LYS A 272 9.91 24.56 19.40
C LYS A 272 9.91 24.48 17.87
#